data_84177f7ee7c9bf71fcb8b442d9acb378
#
_entry.id   84177f7ee7c9bf71fcb8b442d9acb378
#
_cell.length_a   1.000
_cell.length_b   1.000
_cell.length_c   1.000
_cell.angle_alpha   90.00
_cell.angle_beta   90.00
_cell.angle_gamma   90.00
#
_symmetry.space_group_name_H-M   'P 1'
#
loop_
_entity.id
_entity.type
_entity.pdbx_description
1 polymer ?
#
loop_
_entity_poly.entity_id
_entity_poly.type
_entity_poly.pdbx_seq_one_letter_code
_entity_poly.pdbx_strand_id
1 'polypeptide(L)'
;MSILDKKALKFLEDYLNNAAPTGYESGGQKIWMNYLKPYVDEFITDVYGTAVGVINPEAKYKVVIEGHSDEISWYVNYITDNGLIYVIRNGGSDHQIAPSKWV
;
A
#
# COMPACT_ATOMS: atom_id res chain seq x y z
N MET A 1 -6.70 -25.95 -5.70
CA MET A 1 -5.41 -25.55 -6.27
C MET A 1 -5.28 -24.04 -6.03
N SER A 2 -4.30 -23.61 -5.24
CA SER A 2 -4.12 -22.17 -5.01
C SER A 2 -3.56 -21.54 -6.29
N ILE A 3 -4.15 -20.42 -6.74
CA ILE A 3 -3.67 -19.65 -7.89
C ILE A 3 -2.32 -18.98 -7.54
N LEU A 4 -2.10 -18.68 -6.25
CA LEU A 4 -0.89 -18.07 -5.75
C LEU A 4 0.04 -19.16 -5.17
N ASP A 5 1.32 -19.08 -5.49
CA ASP A 5 2.35 -19.88 -4.85
C ASP A 5 2.68 -19.36 -3.44
N LYS A 6 3.51 -20.10 -2.71
CA LYS A 6 3.89 -19.73 -1.32
C LYS A 6 4.63 -18.39 -1.23
N LYS A 7 5.42 -18.05 -2.27
CA LYS A 7 6.17 -16.79 -2.31
C LYS A 7 5.23 -15.60 -2.52
N ALA A 8 4.26 -15.75 -3.42
CA ALA A 8 3.24 -14.72 -3.66
C ALA A 8 2.32 -14.53 -2.45
N LEU A 9 1.94 -15.62 -1.77
CA LEU A 9 1.16 -15.53 -0.52
C LEU A 9 1.94 -14.81 0.58
N LYS A 10 3.21 -15.13 0.75
CA LYS A 10 4.05 -14.46 1.75
C LYS A 10 4.23 -12.97 1.44
N PHE A 11 4.43 -12.61 0.18
CA PHE A 11 4.47 -11.22 -0.25
C PHE A 11 3.15 -10.49 0.08
N LEU A 12 2.01 -11.10 -0.24
CA LEU A 12 0.70 -10.52 0.02
C LEU A 12 0.48 -10.30 1.52
N GLU A 13 0.84 -11.28 2.35
CA GLU A 13 0.78 -11.18 3.81
C GLU A 13 1.64 -10.02 4.34
N ASP A 14 2.90 -9.94 3.90
CA ASP A 14 3.83 -8.88 4.34
C ASP A 14 3.35 -7.50 3.90
N TYR A 15 2.83 -7.40 2.68
CA TYR A 15 2.32 -6.15 2.12
C TYR A 15 1.07 -5.66 2.86
N LEU A 16 0.10 -6.54 3.11
CA LEU A 16 -1.16 -6.20 3.78
C LEU A 16 -0.98 -5.94 5.29
N ASN A 17 0.03 -6.53 5.92
CA ASN A 17 0.34 -6.27 7.33
C ASN A 17 1.27 -5.08 7.56
N ASN A 18 1.73 -4.44 6.48
CA ASN A 18 2.48 -3.19 6.58
C ASN A 18 1.51 -2.01 6.50
N ALA A 19 1.49 -1.18 7.55
CA ALA A 19 0.69 0.03 7.53
C ALA A 19 1.12 0.96 6.38
N ALA A 20 0.19 1.34 5.53
CA ALA A 20 0.41 2.21 4.38
C ALA A 20 -0.68 3.30 4.27
N PRO A 21 -0.94 4.06 5.34
CA PRO A 21 -1.91 5.16 5.27
C PRO A 21 -1.46 6.19 4.23
N THR A 22 -2.40 6.87 3.59
CA THR A 22 -2.12 7.93 2.61
C THR A 22 -1.10 8.93 3.15
N GLY A 23 0.02 9.11 2.45
CA GLY A 23 1.16 9.93 2.86
C GLY A 23 2.25 9.17 3.63
N TYR A 24 2.10 7.87 3.86
CA TYR A 24 3.09 7.04 4.57
C TYR A 24 3.29 5.66 3.90
N GLU A 25 3.26 5.62 2.58
CA GLU A 25 3.26 4.40 1.78
C GLU A 25 4.65 3.77 1.61
N SER A 26 5.72 4.46 2.00
CA SER A 26 7.11 4.08 1.70
C SER A 26 7.50 2.67 2.17
N GLY A 27 6.92 2.18 3.26
CA GLY A 27 7.11 0.82 3.77
C GLY A 27 6.58 -0.23 2.80
N GLY A 28 5.32 -0.08 2.40
CA GLY A 28 4.67 -0.95 1.42
C GLY A 28 5.36 -0.92 0.06
N GLN A 29 5.75 0.27 -0.41
CA GLN A 29 6.50 0.41 -1.67
C GLN A 29 7.82 -0.35 -1.66
N LYS A 30 8.56 -0.34 -0.55
CA LYS A 30 9.79 -1.12 -0.42
C LYS A 30 9.53 -2.63 -0.48
N ILE A 31 8.47 -3.11 0.18
CA ILE A 31 8.08 -4.53 0.13
C ILE A 31 7.74 -4.93 -1.31
N TRP A 32 6.95 -4.10 -2.00
CA TRP A 32 6.56 -4.31 -3.38
C TRP A 32 7.77 -4.32 -4.33
N MET A 33 8.65 -3.33 -4.24
CA MET A 33 9.86 -3.26 -5.06
C MET A 33 10.80 -4.46 -4.82
N ASN A 34 10.97 -4.87 -3.55
CA ASN A 34 11.79 -6.04 -3.22
C ASN A 34 11.23 -7.34 -3.81
N TYR A 35 9.91 -7.49 -3.81
CA TYR A 35 9.26 -8.64 -4.43
C TYR A 35 9.44 -8.67 -5.95
N LEU A 36 9.31 -7.51 -6.60
CA LEU A 36 9.43 -7.39 -8.07
C LEU A 36 10.87 -7.40 -8.59
N LYS A 37 11.84 -7.08 -7.76
CA LYS A 37 13.26 -6.94 -8.17
C LYS A 37 13.79 -8.05 -9.09
N PRO A 38 13.44 -9.34 -8.89
CA PRO A 38 13.90 -10.41 -9.79
C PRO A 38 13.21 -10.46 -11.16
N TYR A 39 12.16 -9.67 -11.37
CA TYR A 39 11.28 -9.75 -12.53
C TYR A 39 11.27 -8.49 -13.40
N VAL A 40 11.97 -7.44 -12.98
CA VAL A 40 12.02 -6.15 -13.68
C VAL A 40 13.44 -5.79 -14.05
N ASP A 41 13.59 -5.02 -15.10
CA ASP A 41 14.89 -4.55 -15.57
C ASP A 41 15.33 -3.30 -14.81
N GLU A 42 14.38 -2.41 -14.47
CA GLU A 42 14.63 -1.18 -13.71
C GLU A 42 13.43 -0.76 -12.86
N PHE A 43 13.70 0.16 -11.92
CA PHE A 43 12.66 0.86 -11.17
C PHE A 43 12.73 2.37 -11.42
N ILE A 44 11.56 2.98 -11.56
CA ILE A 44 11.38 4.43 -11.59
C ILE A 44 10.64 4.83 -10.33
N THR A 45 11.12 5.83 -9.63
CA THR A 45 10.47 6.41 -8.45
C THR A 45 10.44 7.93 -8.56
N ASP A 46 9.48 8.57 -7.93
CA ASP A 46 9.37 10.02 -7.88
C ASP A 46 9.25 10.55 -6.45
N VAL A 47 9.13 11.87 -6.34
CA VAL A 47 9.03 12.57 -5.04
C VAL A 47 7.69 12.37 -4.34
N TYR A 48 6.68 11.86 -5.05
CA TYR A 48 5.37 11.54 -4.50
C TYR A 48 5.29 10.12 -3.94
N GLY A 49 6.39 9.33 -4.07
CA GLY A 49 6.42 7.95 -3.62
C GLY A 49 5.89 6.95 -4.64
N THR A 50 5.64 7.39 -5.90
CA THR A 50 5.30 6.47 -6.98
C THR A 50 6.46 5.50 -7.21
N ALA A 51 6.15 4.21 -7.36
CA ALA A 51 7.13 3.19 -7.69
C ALA A 51 6.66 2.42 -8.93
N VAL A 52 7.51 2.37 -9.95
CA VAL A 52 7.22 1.69 -11.22
C VAL A 52 8.30 0.65 -11.48
N GLY A 53 7.91 -0.61 -11.65
CA GLY A 53 8.79 -1.66 -12.17
C GLY A 53 8.65 -1.74 -13.68
N VAL A 54 9.75 -1.67 -14.39
CA VAL A 54 9.78 -1.65 -15.86
C VAL A 54 10.41 -2.93 -16.40
N ILE A 55 9.76 -3.51 -17.40
CA ILE A 55 10.25 -4.64 -18.17
C ILE A 55 10.41 -4.19 -19.61
N ASN A 56 11.56 -4.47 -20.21
CA ASN A 56 11.89 -4.12 -21.59
C ASN A 56 11.71 -2.59 -21.87
N PRO A 57 12.52 -1.73 -21.24
CA PRO A 57 12.39 -0.27 -21.35
C PRO A 57 12.51 0.25 -22.80
N GLU A 58 13.21 -0.48 -23.68
CA GLU A 58 13.41 -0.12 -25.10
C GLU A 58 12.23 -0.51 -26.01
N ALA A 59 11.20 -1.18 -25.47
CA ALA A 59 10.05 -1.56 -26.27
C ALA A 59 9.33 -0.35 -26.86
N LYS A 60 9.01 -0.40 -28.15
CA LYS A 60 8.28 0.66 -28.86
C LYS A 60 6.83 0.83 -28.35
N TYR A 61 6.22 -0.28 -27.95
CA TYR A 61 4.87 -0.32 -27.39
C TYR A 61 4.94 -0.60 -25.92
N LYS A 62 4.28 0.21 -25.12
CA LYS A 62 4.27 0.08 -23.66
C LYS A 62 2.85 -0.14 -23.15
N VAL A 63 2.71 -1.04 -22.19
CA VAL A 63 1.48 -1.27 -21.44
C VAL A 63 1.76 -0.90 -20.00
N VAL A 64 0.88 -0.11 -19.39
CA VAL A 64 0.96 0.27 -17.98
C VAL A 64 -0.16 -0.44 -17.24
N ILE A 65 0.20 -1.10 -16.13
CA ILE A 65 -0.74 -1.63 -15.16
C ILE A 65 -0.52 -0.85 -13.88
N GLU A 66 -1.54 -0.14 -13.43
CA GLU A 66 -1.44 0.70 -12.24
C GLU A 66 -2.43 0.29 -11.15
N GLY A 67 -2.09 0.61 -9.92
CA GLY A 67 -2.95 0.47 -8.75
C GLY A 67 -2.44 1.37 -7.65
N HIS A 68 -3.33 1.83 -6.76
CA HIS A 68 -2.91 2.60 -5.60
C HIS A 68 -2.36 1.69 -4.50
N SER A 69 -1.41 2.22 -3.73
CA SER A 69 -0.70 1.50 -2.68
C SER A 69 -1.10 1.92 -1.27
N ASP A 70 -1.85 3.00 -1.14
CA ASP A 70 -2.30 3.53 0.13
C ASP A 70 -3.60 2.88 0.61
N GLU A 71 -3.83 3.01 1.90
CA GLU A 71 -5.04 2.52 2.57
C GLU A 71 -5.73 3.63 3.36
N ILE A 72 -7.04 3.46 3.54
CA ILE A 72 -7.86 4.32 4.37
C ILE A 72 -7.37 4.20 5.82
N SER A 73 -7.30 5.35 6.50
CA SER A 73 -6.83 5.41 7.88
C SER A 73 -7.52 6.52 8.67
N TRP A 74 -7.22 6.57 9.95
CA TRP A 74 -7.64 7.64 10.84
C TRP A 74 -6.45 8.18 11.61
N TYR A 75 -6.34 9.51 11.69
CA TYR A 75 -5.41 10.17 12.58
C TYR A 75 -6.02 10.33 13.97
N VAL A 76 -5.28 10.01 15.01
CA VAL A 76 -5.66 10.37 16.37
C VAL A 76 -5.54 11.88 16.52
N ASN A 77 -6.68 12.54 16.71
CA ASN A 77 -6.74 14.00 16.87
C ASN A 77 -6.63 14.41 18.33
N TYR A 78 -7.31 13.67 19.21
CA TYR A 78 -7.35 13.98 20.64
C TYR A 78 -7.74 12.73 21.45
N ILE A 79 -7.13 12.60 22.61
CA ILE A 79 -7.47 11.56 23.60
C ILE A 79 -7.94 12.26 24.86
N THR A 80 -9.15 11.96 25.32
CA THR A 80 -9.74 12.52 26.54
C THR A 80 -9.15 11.90 27.80
N ASP A 81 -9.30 12.57 28.95
CA ASP A 81 -8.83 12.07 30.23
C ASP A 81 -9.47 10.74 30.64
N ASN A 82 -10.68 10.44 30.16
CA ASN A 82 -11.38 9.18 30.38
C ASN A 82 -11.12 8.13 29.30
N GLY A 83 -10.13 8.36 28.40
CA GLY A 83 -9.63 7.38 27.45
C GLY A 83 -10.42 7.29 26.13
N LEU A 84 -11.34 8.22 25.83
CA LEU A 84 -11.98 8.28 24.51
C LEU A 84 -11.02 8.86 23.48
N ILE A 85 -10.97 8.25 22.29
CA ILE A 85 -10.11 8.66 21.20
C ILE A 85 -10.94 9.33 20.11
N TYR A 86 -10.64 10.58 19.82
CA TYR A 86 -11.22 11.31 18.68
C TYR A 86 -10.28 11.17 17.48
N VAL A 87 -10.85 10.82 16.34
CA VAL A 87 -10.08 10.56 15.12
C VAL A 87 -10.53 11.47 13.98
N ILE A 88 -9.59 11.80 13.10
CA ILE A 88 -9.85 12.48 11.83
C ILE A 88 -9.60 11.48 10.71
N ARG A 89 -10.53 11.39 9.78
CA ARG A 89 -10.42 10.50 8.62
C ARG A 89 -9.31 10.95 7.67
N ASN A 90 -8.52 9.99 7.22
CA ASN A 90 -7.57 10.12 6.12
C ASN A 90 -8.05 9.26 4.94
N GLY A 91 -8.30 9.90 3.79
CA GLY A 91 -8.88 9.24 2.64
C GLY A 91 -10.42 9.27 2.60
N GLY A 92 -10.99 8.67 1.56
CA GLY A 92 -12.42 8.66 1.26
C GLY A 92 -13.13 7.44 1.82
N SER A 93 -13.52 7.43 3.09
CA SER A 93 -14.30 6.33 3.67
C SER A 93 -15.67 6.80 4.14
N ASP A 94 -16.65 5.90 4.10
CA ASP A 94 -17.92 6.10 4.81
C ASP A 94 -17.68 5.85 6.31
N HIS A 95 -18.21 6.75 7.17
CA HIS A 95 -18.12 6.60 8.62
C HIS A 95 -18.80 5.34 9.15
N GLN A 96 -19.72 4.76 8.39
CA GLN A 96 -20.48 3.57 8.76
C GLN A 96 -19.66 2.28 8.67
N ILE A 97 -18.52 2.28 7.99
CA ILE A 97 -17.72 1.05 7.81
C ILE A 97 -16.83 0.73 9.02
N ALA A 98 -16.53 1.70 9.86
CA ALA A 98 -15.64 1.53 11.01
C ALA A 98 -16.26 0.83 12.23
N PRO A 99 -17.57 1.02 12.57
CA PRO A 99 -18.15 0.40 13.75
C PRO A 99 -17.95 -1.11 13.80
N SER A 100 -17.49 -1.60 14.95
CA SER A 100 -17.25 -3.05 15.21
C SER A 100 -16.17 -3.69 14.32
N LYS A 101 -15.29 -2.91 13.73
CA LYS A 101 -14.11 -3.40 13.00
C LYS A 101 -12.85 -3.21 13.84
N TRP A 102 -11.86 -4.05 13.57
CA TRP A 102 -10.49 -3.82 14.01
C TRP A 102 -9.91 -2.71 13.13
N VAL A 103 -9.33 -1.72 13.76
CA VAL A 103 -8.69 -0.57 13.11
C VAL A 103 -7.29 -0.36 13.66
#